data_d8caa10c53539110a22fe808b55a93c6
#
_entry.id   d8caa10c53539110a22fe808b55a93c6
#
_cell.length_a   1.000
_cell.length_b   1.000
_cell.length_c   1.000
_cell.angle_alpha   90.00
_cell.angle_beta   90.00
_cell.angle_gamma   90.00
#
_symmetry.space_group_name_H-M   'P 1'
#
loop_
_entity.id
_entity.type
_entity.pdbx_description
1 polymer ?
#
loop_
_entity_poly.entity_id
_entity_poly.type
_entity_poly.pdbx_seq_one_letter_code
_entity_poly.pdbx_strand_id
1 'polypeptide(L)'
;MRNIDPMHHASANYRFGILAINTGSTSTKVAVYHDREVALELSFSHTAEQIAQFATVEDQLEWRRELILSSLAEHGVDIESLSTVIGRGGLLRPLESGVYEVSDAMCDELRNCTPQHASNFSAIISLAIARKIGVKAYIADPVVVDEFDEIAKLTGIKEIRRRSIFHALNQKATARLYASDIDRKYEELNLIVAHMGGGISVAAHRKGRVVDCNNALDGEGPIAPERAGSLPAGELVDLCFSGKYTHKEIRAMLSGKGGLVSLTGTNSVKELVERAEGGDEATKLAIDLMVYGVVKNIGQMATVLRGDIDAIVLTGGIAHSKYITNAIIDSCRFLAPIAIYAGENELQALAMNALRLLNGETEAKTY
;
A
#
# COMPACT_ATOMS: atom_id res chain seq x y z
N MET A 1 15.40 10.52 13.89
CA MET A 1 15.13 11.97 13.91
C MET A 1 16.23 12.67 13.13
N ARG A 2 15.96 13.13 11.91
CA ARG A 2 16.82 14.06 11.19
C ARG A 2 16.28 15.46 11.51
N ASN A 3 17.01 16.23 12.31
CA ASN A 3 16.74 17.65 12.49
C ASN A 3 17.05 18.36 11.16
N ILE A 4 16.03 18.80 10.47
CA ILE A 4 16.12 19.77 9.39
C ILE A 4 15.93 21.13 10.07
N ASP A 5 16.95 21.99 9.89
CA ASP A 5 17.05 23.34 10.45
C ASP A 5 15.83 24.20 10.03
N PRO A 6 15.12 24.88 10.97
CA PRO A 6 13.89 25.61 10.66
C PRO A 6 14.14 27.05 10.17
N MET A 7 15.14 27.29 9.31
CA MET A 7 15.36 28.63 8.75
C MET A 7 15.80 28.58 7.30
N HIS A 8 14.82 28.47 6.41
CA HIS A 8 14.87 29.11 5.09
C HIS A 8 13.43 29.37 4.61
N HIS A 9 12.83 30.48 5.10
CA HIS A 9 11.79 31.18 4.39
C HIS A 9 12.40 31.90 3.18
N ALA A 10 12.90 31.13 2.21
CA ALA A 10 12.99 31.63 0.86
C ALA A 10 11.61 31.42 0.25
N SER A 11 10.98 32.47 -0.28
CA SER A 11 9.83 32.40 -1.16
C SER A 11 10.24 31.58 -2.40
N ALA A 12 10.31 30.28 -2.29
CA ALA A 12 10.47 29.38 -3.41
C ALA A 12 9.19 29.54 -4.25
N ASN A 13 9.33 29.95 -5.50
CA ASN A 13 8.26 30.02 -6.48
C ASN A 13 7.80 28.59 -6.80
N TYR A 14 6.99 27.98 -5.93
CA TYR A 14 6.25 26.76 -6.25
C TYR A 14 4.90 27.16 -6.85
N ARG A 15 4.39 26.32 -7.74
CA ARG A 15 3.10 26.53 -8.40
C ARG A 15 1.96 25.95 -7.60
N PHE A 16 2.18 24.82 -6.94
CA PHE A 16 1.14 24.07 -6.23
C PHE A 16 1.61 23.62 -4.85
N GLY A 17 0.80 23.94 -3.83
CA GLY A 17 0.88 23.34 -2.49
C GLY A 17 -0.05 22.15 -2.38
N ILE A 18 0.45 20.99 -1.94
CA ILE A 18 -0.30 19.74 -1.86
C ILE A 18 -0.18 19.17 -0.46
N LEU A 19 -1.31 18.92 0.22
CA LEU A 19 -1.35 18.16 1.47
C LEU A 19 -1.69 16.71 1.18
N ALA A 20 -0.75 15.79 1.44
CA ALA A 20 -0.95 14.35 1.36
C ALA A 20 -1.21 13.75 2.74
N ILE A 21 -2.25 12.89 2.87
CA ILE A 21 -2.69 12.29 4.13
C ILE A 21 -2.77 10.76 3.98
N ASN A 22 -2.10 10.06 4.89
CA ASN A 22 -2.14 8.60 4.97
C ASN A 22 -2.42 8.16 6.40
N THR A 23 -3.63 7.66 6.66
CA THR A 23 -4.03 7.12 7.96
C THR A 23 -3.91 5.60 7.97
N GLY A 24 -3.24 5.07 8.98
CA GLY A 24 -3.17 3.64 9.30
C GLY A 24 -3.77 3.33 10.66
N SER A 25 -3.86 2.06 11.01
CA SER A 25 -4.43 1.62 12.29
C SER A 25 -3.66 2.19 13.49
N THR A 26 -2.33 2.21 13.40
CA THR A 26 -1.43 2.63 14.48
C THR A 26 -0.67 3.93 14.17
N SER A 27 -1.01 4.63 13.08
CA SER A 27 -0.32 5.86 12.70
C SER A 27 -1.19 6.80 11.86
N THR A 28 -0.81 8.06 11.87
CA THR A 28 -1.24 9.07 10.90
C THR A 28 0.01 9.71 10.33
N LYS A 29 0.16 9.69 9.01
CA LYS A 29 1.28 10.33 8.32
C LYS A 29 0.74 11.42 7.40
N VAL A 30 1.39 12.54 7.38
CA VAL A 30 1.05 13.66 6.51
C VAL A 30 2.31 14.29 5.92
N ALA A 31 2.19 14.83 4.72
CA ALA A 31 3.25 15.64 4.15
C ALA A 31 2.68 16.80 3.34
N VAL A 32 3.36 17.93 3.40
CA VAL A 32 3.13 19.08 2.54
C VAL A 32 4.19 19.07 1.46
N TYR A 33 3.75 19.15 0.22
CA TYR A 33 4.62 19.26 -0.95
C TYR A 33 4.44 20.62 -1.61
N HIS A 34 5.55 21.19 -2.01
CA HIS A 34 5.62 22.31 -2.93
C HIS A 34 6.07 21.75 -4.29
N ASP A 35 5.13 21.60 -5.21
CA ASP A 35 5.31 20.85 -6.46
C ASP A 35 5.85 19.44 -6.19
N ARG A 36 7.12 19.14 -6.46
CA ARG A 36 7.75 17.83 -6.25
C ARG A 36 8.54 17.74 -4.94
N GLU A 37 8.79 18.87 -4.28
CA GLU A 37 9.66 18.96 -3.11
C GLU A 37 8.85 18.81 -1.82
N VAL A 38 9.38 18.04 -0.89
CA VAL A 38 8.80 17.90 0.46
C VAL A 38 9.12 19.16 1.26
N ALA A 39 8.08 19.92 1.62
CA ALA A 39 8.20 21.07 2.52
C ALA A 39 8.11 20.65 3.99
N LEU A 40 7.27 19.69 4.31
CA LEU A 40 7.07 19.15 5.67
C LEU A 40 6.62 17.70 5.59
N GLU A 41 7.14 16.83 6.47
CA GLU A 41 6.64 15.48 6.67
C GLU A 41 6.52 15.19 8.16
N LEU A 42 5.34 14.73 8.59
CA LEU A 42 5.01 14.41 9.97
C LEU A 42 4.47 12.97 10.06
N SER A 43 4.85 12.29 11.13
CA SER A 43 4.37 10.93 11.43
C SER A 43 4.00 10.82 12.90
N PHE A 44 2.74 10.47 13.15
CA PHE A 44 2.17 10.30 14.48
C PHE A 44 1.91 8.82 14.71
N SER A 45 2.53 8.25 15.73
CA SER A 45 2.25 6.89 16.19
C SER A 45 1.10 6.91 17.20
N HIS A 46 0.21 5.95 17.12
CA HIS A 46 -0.95 5.81 18.00
C HIS A 46 -0.87 4.49 18.74
N THR A 47 -0.92 4.53 20.07
CA THR A 47 -0.95 3.30 20.89
C THR A 47 -2.35 2.68 20.86
N ALA A 48 -2.42 1.37 21.19
CA ALA A 48 -3.70 0.68 21.32
C ALA A 48 -4.62 1.33 22.36
N GLU A 49 -4.03 1.83 23.45
CA GLU A 49 -4.74 2.53 24.53
C GLU A 49 -5.31 3.86 24.05
N GLN A 50 -4.57 4.62 23.23
CA GLN A 50 -5.09 5.86 22.62
C GLN A 50 -6.26 5.59 21.70
N ILE A 51 -6.16 4.56 20.87
CA ILE A 51 -7.25 4.18 19.95
C ILE A 51 -8.48 3.68 20.71
N ALA A 52 -8.29 2.90 21.78
CA ALA A 52 -9.37 2.34 22.58
C ALA A 52 -10.20 3.39 23.35
N GLN A 53 -9.73 4.63 23.46
CA GLN A 53 -10.47 5.73 24.11
C GLN A 53 -11.66 6.23 23.30
N PHE A 54 -11.67 5.97 21.98
CA PHE A 54 -12.73 6.44 21.10
C PHE A 54 -13.90 5.47 21.08
N ALA A 55 -15.08 5.95 21.45
CA ALA A 55 -16.29 5.15 21.44
C ALA A 55 -16.81 4.89 20.01
N THR A 56 -16.56 5.82 19.09
CA THR A 56 -17.02 5.76 17.71
C THR A 56 -15.89 6.02 16.71
N VAL A 57 -16.13 5.60 15.46
CA VAL A 57 -15.25 5.93 14.34
C VAL A 57 -15.19 7.45 14.10
N GLU A 58 -16.31 8.15 14.30
CA GLU A 58 -16.40 9.59 14.09
C GLU A 58 -15.54 10.38 15.11
N ASP A 59 -15.52 9.95 16.40
CA ASP A 59 -14.66 10.56 17.42
C ASP A 59 -13.17 10.43 17.05
N GLN A 60 -12.78 9.28 16.49
CA GLN A 60 -11.41 9.05 16.03
C GLN A 60 -11.06 9.89 14.80
N LEU A 61 -12.00 10.11 13.88
CA LEU A 61 -11.83 10.96 12.70
C LEU A 61 -11.56 12.41 13.11
N GLU A 62 -12.40 12.94 14.02
CA GLU A 62 -12.26 14.30 14.51
C GLU A 62 -10.92 14.52 15.21
N TRP A 63 -10.54 13.62 16.11
CA TRP A 63 -9.25 13.66 16.79
C TRP A 63 -8.06 13.68 15.81
N ARG A 64 -8.08 12.81 14.79
CA ARG A 64 -7.00 12.78 13.79
C ARG A 64 -6.97 14.03 12.93
N ARG A 65 -8.14 14.59 12.61
CA ARG A 65 -8.23 15.85 11.86
C ARG A 65 -7.62 17.01 12.65
N GLU A 66 -7.99 17.15 13.93
CA GLU A 66 -7.45 18.19 14.80
C GLU A 66 -5.93 18.02 15.03
N LEU A 67 -5.46 16.80 15.21
CA LEU A 67 -4.03 16.49 15.30
C LEU A 67 -3.26 16.96 14.06
N ILE A 68 -3.80 16.72 12.87
CA ILE A 68 -3.19 17.18 11.62
C ILE A 68 -3.16 18.70 11.56
N LEU A 69 -4.30 19.37 11.77
CA LEU A 69 -4.43 20.82 11.65
C LEU A 69 -3.56 21.56 12.66
N SER A 70 -3.57 21.14 13.93
CA SER A 70 -2.74 21.76 14.98
C SER A 70 -1.25 21.59 14.66
N SER A 71 -0.83 20.40 14.24
CA SER A 71 0.58 20.16 13.92
C SER A 71 1.04 20.92 12.68
N LEU A 72 0.21 21.07 11.66
CA LEU A 72 0.54 21.92 10.51
C LEU A 72 0.71 23.39 10.94
N ALA A 73 -0.19 23.91 11.80
CA ALA A 73 -0.08 25.26 12.33
C ALA A 73 1.17 25.47 13.20
N GLU A 74 1.51 24.51 14.07
CA GLU A 74 2.72 24.53 14.90
C GLU A 74 4.01 24.60 14.07
N HIS A 75 3.99 24.02 12.86
CA HIS A 75 5.11 24.06 11.91
C HIS A 75 5.03 25.22 10.91
N GLY A 76 4.11 26.16 11.12
CA GLY A 76 4.01 27.38 10.32
C GLY A 76 3.44 27.17 8.91
N VAL A 77 2.73 26.07 8.67
CA VAL A 77 2.08 25.82 7.38
C VAL A 77 0.80 26.65 7.28
N ASP A 78 0.76 27.54 6.29
CA ASP A 78 -0.49 28.21 5.90
C ASP A 78 -1.32 27.26 5.04
N ILE A 79 -2.35 26.68 5.65
CA ILE A 79 -3.23 25.73 4.96
C ILE A 79 -4.04 26.38 3.83
N GLU A 80 -4.27 27.69 3.86
CA GLU A 80 -5.00 28.40 2.82
C GLU A 80 -4.18 28.60 1.54
N SER A 81 -2.85 28.42 1.62
CA SER A 81 -1.96 28.41 0.47
C SER A 81 -1.98 27.09 -0.33
N LEU A 82 -2.64 26.06 0.20
CA LEU A 82 -2.71 24.75 -0.45
C LEU A 82 -3.63 24.77 -1.67
N SER A 83 -3.18 24.13 -2.75
CA SER A 83 -3.96 23.97 -3.99
C SER A 83 -4.92 22.80 -3.93
N THR A 84 -4.60 21.77 -3.14
CA THR A 84 -5.41 20.56 -2.98
C THR A 84 -5.02 19.74 -1.77
N VAL A 85 -5.92 18.84 -1.36
CA VAL A 85 -5.68 17.80 -0.34
C VAL A 85 -5.89 16.45 -1.00
N ILE A 86 -4.97 15.50 -0.78
CA ILE A 86 -5.09 14.15 -1.30
C ILE A 86 -4.90 13.13 -0.18
N GLY A 87 -5.83 12.18 -0.08
CA GLY A 87 -5.78 11.10 0.90
C GLY A 87 -5.54 9.74 0.27
N ARG A 88 -5.04 8.80 1.07
CA ARG A 88 -5.11 7.39 0.72
C ARG A 88 -6.57 6.97 0.67
N GLY A 89 -7.00 6.30 -0.38
CA GLY A 89 -8.33 5.71 -0.45
C GLY A 89 -8.47 4.52 0.50
N GLY A 90 -9.71 4.22 0.89
CA GLY A 90 -10.05 3.15 1.81
C GLY A 90 -10.72 1.96 1.12
N LEU A 91 -11.53 1.24 1.90
CA LEU A 91 -12.29 0.06 1.47
C LEU A 91 -13.59 0.50 0.77
N LEU A 92 -13.47 0.88 -0.47
CA LEU A 92 -14.56 1.23 -1.39
C LEU A 92 -14.97 0.01 -2.21
N ARG A 93 -16.04 0.14 -3.01
CA ARG A 93 -16.31 -0.80 -4.10
C ARG A 93 -15.12 -0.87 -5.06
N PRO A 94 -14.94 -1.95 -5.83
CA PRO A 94 -13.88 -2.05 -6.83
C PRO A 94 -13.91 -0.87 -7.81
N LEU A 95 -12.73 -0.29 -8.07
CA LEU A 95 -12.53 0.87 -8.94
C LEU A 95 -11.44 0.59 -9.96
N GLU A 96 -11.48 1.27 -11.10
CA GLU A 96 -10.28 1.38 -11.94
C GLU A 96 -9.20 2.25 -11.28
N SER A 97 -7.95 2.07 -11.68
CA SER A 97 -6.85 2.94 -11.27
C SER A 97 -7.09 4.40 -11.68
N GLY A 98 -6.66 5.33 -10.86
CA GLY A 98 -6.71 6.76 -11.15
C GLY A 98 -6.86 7.64 -9.92
N VAL A 99 -7.02 8.92 -10.19
CA VAL A 99 -7.33 9.94 -9.19
C VAL A 99 -8.84 10.17 -9.18
N TYR A 100 -9.45 10.12 -8.01
CA TYR A 100 -10.88 10.34 -7.83
C TYR A 100 -11.13 11.56 -6.96
N GLU A 101 -12.05 12.43 -7.36
CA GLU A 101 -12.52 13.51 -6.52
C GLU A 101 -13.36 12.91 -5.37
N VAL A 102 -13.05 13.32 -4.14
CA VAL A 102 -13.77 12.83 -2.95
C VAL A 102 -15.13 13.51 -2.87
N SER A 103 -16.17 12.70 -2.86
CA SER A 103 -17.58 13.14 -2.74
C SER A 103 -18.20 12.73 -1.39
N ASP A 104 -19.34 13.30 -1.04
CA ASP A 104 -20.10 12.86 0.13
C ASP A 104 -20.52 11.40 0.01
N ALA A 105 -20.94 10.94 -1.17
CA ALA A 105 -21.30 9.55 -1.41
C ALA A 105 -20.12 8.60 -1.14
N MET A 106 -18.91 8.97 -1.54
CA MET A 106 -17.70 8.20 -1.23
C MET A 106 -17.44 8.17 0.31
N CYS A 107 -17.57 9.30 0.98
CA CYS A 107 -17.38 9.38 2.42
C CYS A 107 -18.42 8.56 3.19
N ASP A 108 -19.68 8.56 2.74
CA ASP A 108 -20.75 7.75 3.34
C ASP A 108 -20.50 6.25 3.16
N GLU A 109 -20.02 5.81 2.00
CA GLU A 109 -19.63 4.41 1.79
C GLU A 109 -18.47 4.02 2.72
N LEU A 110 -17.44 4.88 2.85
CA LEU A 110 -16.30 4.63 3.73
C LEU A 110 -16.67 4.58 5.23
N ARG A 111 -17.68 5.37 5.66
CA ARG A 111 -18.21 5.30 7.04
C ARG A 111 -18.99 4.03 7.31
N ASN A 112 -19.72 3.53 6.33
CA ASN A 112 -20.65 2.42 6.47
C ASN A 112 -20.07 1.06 6.04
N CYS A 113 -18.85 1.01 5.49
CA CYS A 113 -18.26 -0.25 5.04
C CYS A 113 -17.95 -1.20 6.21
N THR A 114 -18.03 -2.49 5.94
CA THR A 114 -17.70 -3.54 6.92
C THR A 114 -16.71 -4.53 6.29
N PRO A 115 -15.56 -4.80 6.94
CA PRO A 115 -15.08 -4.22 8.20
C PRO A 115 -14.62 -2.76 8.05
N GLN A 116 -14.68 -1.99 9.14
CA GLN A 116 -14.07 -0.67 9.19
C GLN A 116 -12.54 -0.78 9.20
N HIS A 117 -11.89 0.15 8.50
CA HIS A 117 -10.43 0.21 8.46
C HIS A 117 -9.94 1.67 8.54
N ALA A 118 -8.85 1.90 9.25
CA ALA A 118 -8.33 3.26 9.47
C ALA A 118 -7.89 3.97 8.17
N SER A 119 -7.59 3.24 7.09
CA SER A 119 -7.33 3.85 5.78
C SER A 119 -8.51 4.64 5.22
N ASN A 120 -9.74 4.33 5.66
CA ASN A 120 -10.96 5.04 5.25
C ASN A 120 -10.94 6.51 5.69
N PHE A 121 -10.26 6.81 6.79
CA PHE A 121 -10.24 8.14 7.39
C PHE A 121 -9.54 9.17 6.50
N SER A 122 -8.53 8.76 5.71
CA SER A 122 -7.77 9.70 4.88
C SER A 122 -8.65 10.48 3.91
N ALA A 123 -9.56 9.82 3.21
CA ALA A 123 -10.47 10.46 2.27
C ALA A 123 -11.41 11.43 2.98
N ILE A 124 -12.00 11.01 4.11
CA ILE A 124 -12.98 11.81 4.88
C ILE A 124 -12.30 13.05 5.47
N ILE A 125 -11.11 12.88 6.06
CA ILE A 125 -10.32 13.99 6.61
C ILE A 125 -9.90 14.95 5.49
N SER A 126 -9.45 14.40 4.34
CA SER A 126 -9.07 15.22 3.19
C SER A 126 -10.20 16.10 2.69
N LEU A 127 -11.43 15.56 2.60
CA LEU A 127 -12.60 16.33 2.21
C LEU A 127 -12.93 17.42 3.23
N ALA A 128 -12.86 17.09 4.52
CA ALA A 128 -13.16 18.06 5.58
C ALA A 128 -12.18 19.25 5.59
N ILE A 129 -10.88 18.98 5.42
CA ILE A 129 -9.84 20.02 5.33
C ILE A 129 -10.00 20.82 4.03
N ALA A 130 -10.18 20.16 2.90
CA ALA A 130 -10.33 20.81 1.60
C ALA A 130 -11.53 21.77 1.56
N ARG A 131 -12.67 21.38 2.15
CA ARG A 131 -13.86 22.23 2.27
C ARG A 131 -13.61 23.47 3.13
N LYS A 132 -12.82 23.32 4.21
CA LYS A 132 -12.50 24.46 5.09
C LYS A 132 -11.71 25.54 4.36
N ILE A 133 -10.84 25.17 3.40
CA ILE A 133 -9.97 26.08 2.65
C ILE A 133 -10.46 26.34 1.21
N GLY A 134 -11.60 25.81 0.81
CA GLY A 134 -12.21 26.09 -0.50
C GLY A 134 -11.55 25.40 -1.69
N VAL A 135 -10.82 24.29 -1.48
CA VAL A 135 -10.18 23.50 -2.55
C VAL A 135 -10.84 22.14 -2.72
N LYS A 136 -10.42 21.37 -3.72
CA LYS A 136 -10.89 20.00 -3.93
C LYS A 136 -10.03 18.99 -3.17
N ALA A 137 -10.68 17.90 -2.73
CA ALA A 137 -10.02 16.74 -2.17
C ALA A 137 -10.02 15.56 -3.14
N TYR A 138 -8.96 14.76 -3.10
CA TYR A 138 -8.81 13.59 -3.95
C TYR A 138 -8.32 12.37 -3.18
N ILE A 139 -8.53 11.19 -3.78
CA ILE A 139 -7.81 9.96 -3.47
C ILE A 139 -7.14 9.44 -4.75
N ALA A 140 -6.10 8.61 -4.59
CA ALA A 140 -5.45 7.96 -5.72
C ALA A 140 -5.18 6.48 -5.45
N ASP A 141 -5.41 5.67 -6.48
CA ASP A 141 -5.07 4.24 -6.53
C ASP A 141 -5.35 3.49 -5.21
N PRO A 142 -6.62 3.46 -4.70
CA PRO A 142 -6.94 2.80 -3.44
C PRO A 142 -6.69 1.28 -3.51
N VAL A 143 -6.61 0.63 -2.36
CA VAL A 143 -6.33 -0.82 -2.24
C VAL A 143 -7.33 -1.72 -2.98
N VAL A 144 -8.48 -1.18 -3.36
CA VAL A 144 -9.58 -1.83 -4.07
C VAL A 144 -9.52 -1.62 -5.60
N VAL A 145 -8.41 -1.09 -6.12
CA VAL A 145 -8.22 -1.00 -7.57
C VAL A 145 -8.37 -2.38 -8.19
N ASP A 146 -9.30 -2.50 -9.15
CA ASP A 146 -9.59 -3.75 -9.85
C ASP A 146 -9.55 -3.54 -11.36
N GLU A 147 -8.44 -3.93 -11.95
CA GLU A 147 -8.20 -3.94 -13.38
C GLU A 147 -7.94 -5.36 -13.91
N PHE A 148 -8.24 -6.37 -13.08
CA PHE A 148 -7.99 -7.77 -13.41
C PHE A 148 -8.71 -8.17 -14.70
N ASP A 149 -8.04 -9.00 -15.48
CA ASP A 149 -8.72 -9.74 -16.53
C ASP A 149 -9.84 -10.60 -15.90
N GLU A 150 -10.99 -10.73 -16.58
CA GLU A 150 -12.12 -11.49 -16.00
C GLU A 150 -11.73 -12.94 -15.63
N ILE A 151 -10.88 -13.57 -16.42
CA ILE A 151 -10.39 -14.92 -16.11
C ILE A 151 -9.59 -14.97 -14.81
N ALA A 152 -8.89 -13.90 -14.45
CA ALA A 152 -8.11 -13.84 -13.20
C ALA A 152 -9.01 -13.75 -11.95
N LYS A 153 -10.29 -13.40 -12.10
CA LYS A 153 -11.28 -13.32 -11.01
C LYS A 153 -11.99 -14.66 -10.72
N LEU A 154 -11.89 -15.61 -11.65
CA LEU A 154 -12.62 -16.87 -11.54
C LEU A 154 -11.84 -17.90 -10.73
N THR A 155 -12.59 -18.78 -10.07
CA THR A 155 -12.06 -19.97 -9.40
C THR A 155 -12.81 -21.23 -9.87
N GLY A 156 -12.36 -22.40 -9.43
CA GLY A 156 -13.04 -23.67 -9.71
C GLY A 156 -14.35 -23.85 -8.94
N ILE A 157 -14.75 -22.90 -8.08
CA ILE A 157 -15.99 -22.92 -7.31
C ILE A 157 -16.79 -21.66 -7.67
N LYS A 158 -18.00 -21.84 -8.22
CA LYS A 158 -18.84 -20.76 -8.77
C LYS A 158 -19.12 -19.64 -7.76
N GLU A 159 -19.29 -19.99 -6.50
CA GLU A 159 -19.61 -19.08 -5.39
C GLU A 159 -18.39 -18.30 -4.89
N ILE A 160 -17.18 -18.69 -5.28
CA ILE A 160 -15.92 -18.06 -4.84
C ILE A 160 -15.27 -17.33 -6.00
N ARG A 161 -15.13 -16.03 -5.86
CA ARG A 161 -14.36 -15.19 -6.81
C ARG A 161 -13.16 -14.58 -6.11
N ARG A 162 -12.07 -14.45 -6.85
CA ARG A 162 -10.90 -13.70 -6.39
C ARG A 162 -11.21 -12.20 -6.39
N ARG A 163 -10.65 -11.49 -5.44
CA ARG A 163 -10.81 -10.05 -5.29
C ARG A 163 -9.45 -9.37 -5.41
N SER A 164 -9.42 -8.26 -6.12
CA SER A 164 -8.24 -7.43 -6.24
C SER A 164 -8.04 -6.65 -4.94
N ILE A 165 -7.12 -7.10 -4.11
CA ILE A 165 -6.68 -6.41 -2.87
C ILE A 165 -5.16 -6.43 -2.85
N PHE A 166 -4.53 -5.32 -3.19
CA PHE A 166 -3.08 -5.22 -3.29
C PHE A 166 -2.59 -3.80 -3.00
N HIS A 167 -1.28 -3.59 -2.97
CA HIS A 167 -0.67 -2.29 -2.69
C HIS A 167 -0.66 -1.41 -3.95
N ALA A 168 -1.85 -1.08 -4.46
CA ALA A 168 -2.05 -0.43 -5.77
C ALA A 168 -1.28 0.88 -5.89
N LEU A 169 -1.41 1.77 -4.90
CA LEU A 169 -0.75 3.08 -4.89
C LEU A 169 0.77 2.95 -5.02
N ASN A 170 1.41 2.13 -4.17
CA ASN A 170 2.85 1.95 -4.22
C ASN A 170 3.29 1.25 -5.51
N GLN A 171 2.64 0.16 -5.91
CA GLN A 171 3.02 -0.59 -7.10
C GLN A 171 2.95 0.27 -8.37
N LYS A 172 1.86 1.03 -8.56
CA LYS A 172 1.69 1.89 -9.73
C LYS A 172 2.63 3.10 -9.71
N ALA A 173 2.86 3.70 -8.54
CA ALA A 173 3.83 4.78 -8.40
C ALA A 173 5.26 4.30 -8.74
N THR A 174 5.65 3.13 -8.22
CA THR A 174 6.97 2.54 -8.49
C THR A 174 7.11 2.13 -9.96
N ALA A 175 6.05 1.57 -10.57
CA ALA A 175 6.06 1.24 -12.00
C ALA A 175 6.23 2.49 -12.88
N ARG A 176 5.57 3.60 -12.54
CA ARG A 176 5.74 4.89 -13.24
C ARG A 176 7.14 5.47 -13.02
N LEU A 177 7.69 5.33 -11.81
CA LEU A 177 9.06 5.77 -11.52
C LEU A 177 10.08 4.99 -12.35
N TYR A 178 9.98 3.66 -12.36
CA TYR A 178 10.81 2.81 -13.22
C TYR A 178 10.71 3.22 -14.70
N ALA A 179 9.50 3.43 -15.21
CA ALA A 179 9.27 3.84 -16.58
C ALA A 179 9.95 5.19 -16.90
N SER A 180 9.85 6.16 -15.96
CA SER A 180 10.54 7.46 -16.07
C SER A 180 12.05 7.33 -16.09
N ASP A 181 12.62 6.45 -15.24
CA ASP A 181 14.06 6.25 -15.15
C ASP A 181 14.67 5.65 -16.43
N ILE A 182 13.86 4.94 -17.23
CA ILE A 182 14.27 4.38 -18.53
C ILE A 182 13.73 5.18 -19.74
N ASP A 183 13.22 6.40 -19.50
CA ASP A 183 12.65 7.30 -20.51
C ASP A 183 11.57 6.66 -21.38
N ARG A 184 10.67 5.89 -20.73
CA ARG A 184 9.50 5.26 -21.37
C ARG A 184 8.22 5.59 -20.61
N LYS A 185 7.07 5.35 -21.22
CA LYS A 185 5.77 5.46 -20.56
C LYS A 185 5.40 4.14 -19.88
N TYR A 186 4.81 4.22 -18.69
CA TYR A 186 4.32 3.04 -17.98
C TYR A 186 3.30 2.24 -18.81
N GLU A 187 2.48 2.94 -19.60
CA GLU A 187 1.48 2.36 -20.50
C GLU A 187 2.07 1.60 -21.71
N GLU A 188 3.39 1.64 -21.88
CA GLU A 188 4.12 0.89 -22.91
C GLU A 188 4.78 -0.38 -22.38
N LEU A 189 4.80 -0.56 -21.05
CA LEU A 189 5.58 -1.60 -20.38
C LEU A 189 4.70 -2.75 -19.87
N ASN A 190 5.29 -3.94 -19.92
CA ASN A 190 4.83 -5.11 -19.17
C ASN A 190 5.80 -5.34 -18.01
N LEU A 191 5.30 -5.22 -16.77
CA LEU A 191 6.13 -5.31 -15.58
C LEU A 191 5.57 -6.37 -14.62
N ILE A 192 6.46 -7.01 -13.86
CA ILE A 192 6.07 -7.73 -12.66
C ILE A 192 6.52 -6.88 -11.49
N VAL A 193 5.58 -6.41 -10.65
CA VAL A 193 5.90 -5.60 -9.48
C VAL A 193 5.64 -6.41 -8.22
N ALA A 194 6.68 -6.60 -7.41
CA ALA A 194 6.60 -7.26 -6.11
C ALA A 194 6.76 -6.22 -5.00
N HIS A 195 5.63 -5.84 -4.39
CA HIS A 195 5.63 -5.05 -3.17
C HIS A 195 5.77 -5.97 -1.96
N MET A 196 6.79 -5.74 -1.16
CA MET A 196 7.15 -6.57 -0.01
C MET A 196 7.22 -5.73 1.26
N GLY A 197 6.17 -5.81 2.08
CA GLY A 197 6.00 -5.12 3.37
C GLY A 197 5.38 -6.03 4.42
N GLY A 198 4.58 -5.52 5.33
CA GLY A 198 3.81 -6.31 6.30
C GLY A 198 2.85 -7.33 5.63
N GLY A 199 2.37 -7.00 4.43
CA GLY A 199 1.79 -7.91 3.44
C GLY A 199 2.66 -7.93 2.19
N ILE A 200 2.49 -8.94 1.33
CA ILE A 200 3.22 -9.06 0.06
C ILE A 200 2.22 -9.20 -1.09
N SER A 201 2.38 -8.37 -2.13
CA SER A 201 1.62 -8.49 -3.37
C SER A 201 2.55 -8.53 -4.56
N VAL A 202 2.37 -9.52 -5.42
CA VAL A 202 3.11 -9.69 -6.67
C VAL A 202 2.12 -9.59 -7.82
N ALA A 203 2.27 -8.59 -8.65
CA ALA A 203 1.29 -8.26 -9.70
C ALA A 203 1.89 -8.28 -11.10
N ALA A 204 1.06 -8.70 -12.06
CA ALA A 204 1.32 -8.56 -13.48
C ALA A 204 0.74 -7.22 -13.99
N HIS A 205 1.61 -6.32 -14.38
CA HIS A 205 1.26 -5.06 -15.01
C HIS A 205 1.40 -5.18 -16.52
N ARG A 206 0.31 -5.02 -17.24
CA ARG A 206 0.30 -5.05 -18.70
C ARG A 206 -0.17 -3.72 -19.26
N LYS A 207 0.75 -2.98 -19.88
CA LYS A 207 0.47 -1.70 -20.55
C LYS A 207 -0.31 -0.73 -19.63
N GLY A 208 0.24 -0.50 -18.43
CA GLY A 208 -0.34 0.44 -17.46
C GLY A 208 -1.46 -0.12 -16.58
N ARG A 209 -1.92 -1.36 -16.78
CA ARG A 209 -3.01 -2.01 -16.03
C ARG A 209 -2.51 -3.20 -15.23
N VAL A 210 -3.04 -3.38 -14.02
CA VAL A 210 -2.77 -4.57 -13.19
C VAL A 210 -3.78 -5.65 -13.55
N VAL A 211 -3.35 -6.61 -14.35
CA VAL A 211 -4.24 -7.64 -14.94
C VAL A 211 -4.41 -8.88 -14.09
N ASP A 212 -3.51 -9.12 -13.15
CA ASP A 212 -3.59 -10.15 -12.11
C ASP A 212 -2.68 -9.80 -10.94
N CYS A 213 -3.05 -10.22 -9.74
CA CYS A 213 -2.26 -10.09 -8.52
C CYS A 213 -2.79 -11.08 -7.47
N ASN A 214 -1.96 -11.54 -6.55
CA ASN A 214 -2.46 -12.23 -5.36
C ASN A 214 -3.18 -11.25 -4.42
N ASN A 215 -4.20 -11.74 -3.72
CA ASN A 215 -4.82 -10.99 -2.63
C ASN A 215 -3.83 -10.90 -1.45
N ALA A 216 -3.26 -9.73 -1.22
CA ALA A 216 -2.21 -9.49 -0.22
C ALA A 216 -2.70 -9.53 1.24
N LEU A 217 -4.02 -9.63 1.44
CA LEU A 217 -4.62 -9.61 2.78
C LEU A 217 -5.12 -11.00 3.22
N ASP A 218 -5.65 -11.81 2.31
CA ASP A 218 -6.67 -12.80 2.66
C ASP A 218 -6.44 -14.17 2.02
N GLY A 219 -5.29 -14.78 2.33
CA GLY A 219 -5.06 -16.19 2.04
C GLY A 219 -4.62 -16.53 0.61
N GLU A 220 -4.04 -15.58 -0.11
CA GLU A 220 -3.40 -15.83 -1.41
C GLU A 220 -1.94 -15.38 -1.43
N GLY A 221 -1.16 -15.96 -2.33
CA GLY A 221 0.21 -15.56 -2.61
C GLY A 221 1.24 -16.03 -1.59
N PRO A 222 2.38 -15.33 -1.50
CA PRO A 222 3.47 -15.69 -0.59
C PRO A 222 3.07 -15.47 0.87
N ILE A 223 3.72 -16.16 1.79
CA ILE A 223 3.69 -15.74 3.18
C ILE A 223 4.33 -14.35 3.30
N ALA A 224 3.88 -13.58 4.27
CA ALA A 224 4.45 -12.27 4.58
C ALA A 224 4.73 -12.19 6.09
N PRO A 225 5.29 -11.10 6.61
CA PRO A 225 5.51 -10.98 8.04
C PRO A 225 4.28 -11.32 8.90
N GLU A 226 3.08 -10.90 8.48
CA GLU A 226 1.84 -11.07 9.25
C GLU A 226 0.72 -11.78 8.48
N ARG A 227 1.03 -12.45 7.37
CA ARG A 227 0.04 -13.09 6.48
C ARG A 227 0.45 -14.54 6.20
N ALA A 228 -0.50 -15.45 6.33
CA ALA A 228 -0.27 -16.88 6.08
C ALA A 228 0.03 -17.21 4.61
N GLY A 229 -0.36 -16.35 3.68
CA GLY A 229 -0.30 -16.66 2.26
C GLY A 229 -1.25 -17.79 1.85
N SER A 230 -0.95 -18.44 0.74
CA SER A 230 -1.73 -19.57 0.24
C SER A 230 -1.57 -20.80 1.13
N LEU A 231 -2.68 -21.38 1.51
CA LEU A 231 -2.75 -22.60 2.32
C LEU A 231 -3.42 -23.73 1.52
N PRO A 232 -3.11 -25.01 1.82
CA PRO A 232 -3.88 -26.14 1.31
C PRO A 232 -5.34 -26.01 1.76
N ALA A 233 -6.28 -25.91 0.82
CA ALA A 233 -7.68 -25.61 1.13
C ALA A 233 -8.34 -26.72 1.97
N GLY A 234 -8.00 -27.99 1.72
CA GLY A 234 -8.54 -29.12 2.51
C GLY A 234 -8.15 -29.00 3.98
N GLU A 235 -6.88 -28.81 4.27
CA GLU A 235 -6.37 -28.66 5.64
C GLU A 235 -6.98 -27.46 6.36
N LEU A 236 -7.20 -26.35 5.62
CA LEU A 236 -7.86 -25.18 6.18
C LEU A 236 -9.33 -25.48 6.55
N VAL A 237 -10.05 -26.22 5.70
CA VAL A 237 -11.44 -26.66 6.00
C VAL A 237 -11.46 -27.55 7.23
N ASP A 238 -10.57 -28.54 7.31
CA ASP A 238 -10.49 -29.44 8.47
C ASP A 238 -10.19 -28.65 9.76
N LEU A 239 -9.31 -27.65 9.68
CA LEU A 239 -9.03 -26.75 10.80
C LEU A 239 -10.26 -25.93 11.22
N CYS A 240 -11.00 -25.38 10.26
CA CYS A 240 -12.21 -24.58 10.52
C CYS A 240 -13.29 -25.40 11.23
N PHE A 241 -13.45 -26.67 10.89
CA PHE A 241 -14.47 -27.58 11.47
C PHE A 241 -13.96 -28.46 12.61
N SER A 242 -12.69 -28.29 13.02
CA SER A 242 -12.09 -29.05 14.12
C SER A 242 -12.71 -28.79 15.50
N GLY A 243 -13.44 -27.68 15.66
CA GLY A 243 -13.94 -27.21 16.96
C GLY A 243 -12.87 -26.60 17.88
N LYS A 244 -11.59 -26.51 17.42
CA LYS A 244 -10.48 -25.97 18.22
C LYS A 244 -10.40 -24.44 18.22
N TYR A 245 -10.91 -23.80 17.16
CA TYR A 245 -10.80 -22.37 16.93
C TYR A 245 -12.12 -21.75 16.50
N THR A 246 -12.34 -20.53 16.93
CA THR A 246 -13.45 -19.70 16.46
C THR A 246 -13.17 -19.12 15.08
N HIS A 247 -14.20 -18.69 14.37
CA HIS A 247 -14.05 -17.96 13.10
C HIS A 247 -13.08 -16.79 13.22
N LYS A 248 -13.16 -15.99 14.32
CA LYS A 248 -12.28 -14.84 14.56
C LYS A 248 -10.81 -15.25 14.68
N GLU A 249 -10.52 -16.36 15.35
CA GLU A 249 -9.16 -16.86 15.50
C GLU A 249 -8.60 -17.39 14.18
N ILE A 250 -9.38 -18.13 13.39
CA ILE A 250 -8.96 -18.57 12.05
C ILE A 250 -8.68 -17.34 11.16
N ARG A 251 -9.55 -16.33 11.16
CA ARG A 251 -9.31 -15.08 10.41
C ARG A 251 -8.02 -14.38 10.84
N ALA A 252 -7.71 -14.38 12.14
CA ALA A 252 -6.46 -13.82 12.65
C ALA A 252 -5.22 -14.64 12.22
N MET A 253 -5.35 -15.97 12.09
CA MET A 253 -4.27 -16.82 11.55
C MET A 253 -3.99 -16.53 10.08
N LEU A 254 -5.01 -16.17 9.29
CA LEU A 254 -4.82 -15.77 7.90
C LEU A 254 -4.14 -14.41 7.80
N SER A 255 -4.55 -13.45 8.66
CA SER A 255 -4.08 -12.06 8.60
C SER A 255 -3.91 -11.46 9.99
N GLY A 256 -2.67 -11.14 10.36
CA GLY A 256 -2.25 -10.54 11.63
C GLY A 256 -1.42 -11.46 12.52
N LYS A 257 -1.71 -12.77 12.55
CA LYS A 257 -0.98 -13.78 13.35
C LYS A 257 -0.38 -14.91 12.50
N GLY A 258 -0.51 -14.84 11.19
CA GLY A 258 0.08 -15.79 10.24
C GLY A 258 1.47 -15.36 9.77
N GLY A 259 2.03 -16.12 8.82
CA GLY A 259 3.31 -15.81 8.21
C GLY A 259 4.50 -15.94 9.16
N LEU A 260 5.45 -15.01 9.05
CA LEU A 260 6.66 -15.07 9.87
C LEU A 260 6.36 -14.98 11.37
N VAL A 261 5.37 -14.17 11.79
CA VAL A 261 4.93 -14.11 13.19
C VAL A 261 4.56 -15.49 13.72
N SER A 262 3.81 -16.26 12.94
CA SER A 262 3.41 -17.62 13.36
C SER A 262 4.60 -18.59 13.48
N LEU A 263 5.60 -18.43 12.62
CA LEU A 263 6.73 -19.35 12.52
C LEU A 263 7.89 -19.00 13.48
N THR A 264 8.05 -17.69 13.78
CA THR A 264 9.25 -17.19 14.48
C THR A 264 8.97 -16.33 15.71
N GLY A 265 7.68 -15.97 15.93
CA GLY A 265 7.24 -15.11 17.03
C GLY A 265 7.39 -13.61 16.79
N THR A 266 7.98 -13.17 15.67
CA THR A 266 8.18 -11.75 15.35
C THR A 266 7.85 -11.44 13.88
N ASN A 267 7.40 -10.21 13.61
CA ASN A 267 7.20 -9.67 12.27
C ASN A 267 8.38 -8.81 11.78
N SER A 268 9.41 -8.65 12.61
CA SER A 268 10.60 -7.84 12.30
C SER A 268 11.52 -8.58 11.34
N VAL A 269 11.35 -8.37 10.04
CA VAL A 269 12.21 -9.00 9.02
C VAL A 269 13.69 -8.65 9.24
N LYS A 270 13.98 -7.44 9.71
CA LYS A 270 15.36 -7.04 10.03
C LYS A 270 15.96 -7.95 11.11
N GLU A 271 15.27 -8.13 12.23
CA GLU A 271 15.69 -9.01 13.32
C GLU A 271 15.86 -10.46 12.83
N LEU A 272 14.91 -10.93 12.01
CA LEU A 272 14.95 -12.29 11.48
C LEU A 272 16.15 -12.51 10.55
N VAL A 273 16.50 -11.53 9.72
CA VAL A 273 17.71 -11.61 8.87
C VAL A 273 18.96 -11.66 9.74
N GLU A 274 19.07 -10.82 10.77
CA GLU A 274 20.21 -10.84 11.71
C GLU A 274 20.34 -12.20 12.43
N ARG A 275 19.22 -12.81 12.84
CA ARG A 275 19.20 -14.17 13.44
C ARG A 275 19.63 -15.25 12.46
N ALA A 276 19.14 -15.21 11.21
CA ALA A 276 19.50 -16.16 10.18
C ALA A 276 20.99 -16.08 9.81
N GLU A 277 21.54 -14.87 9.68
CA GLU A 277 22.97 -14.65 9.44
C GLU A 277 23.81 -15.09 10.64
N GLY A 278 23.25 -15.03 11.86
CA GLY A 278 23.85 -15.56 13.10
C GLY A 278 23.77 -17.08 13.24
N GLY A 279 23.20 -17.81 12.27
CA GLY A 279 23.16 -19.28 12.25
C GLY A 279 21.88 -19.89 12.84
N ASP A 280 20.80 -19.13 13.03
CA ASP A 280 19.48 -19.68 13.39
C ASP A 280 18.83 -20.32 12.15
N GLU A 281 19.03 -21.61 11.97
CA GLU A 281 18.54 -22.37 10.81
C GLU A 281 17.00 -22.38 10.70
N ALA A 282 16.28 -22.38 11.83
CA ALA A 282 14.82 -22.33 11.81
C ALA A 282 14.31 -20.98 11.28
N THR A 283 14.90 -19.88 11.73
CA THR A 283 14.62 -18.53 11.25
C THR A 283 15.00 -18.38 9.77
N LYS A 284 16.15 -18.92 9.37
CA LYS A 284 16.59 -18.95 7.98
C LYS A 284 15.56 -19.64 7.10
N LEU A 285 15.10 -20.84 7.49
CA LEU A 285 14.09 -21.59 6.74
C LEU A 285 12.76 -20.80 6.62
N ALA A 286 12.36 -20.05 7.63
CA ALA A 286 11.16 -19.23 7.58
C ALA A 286 11.30 -18.06 6.58
N ILE A 287 12.49 -17.42 6.51
CA ILE A 287 12.77 -16.38 5.50
C ILE A 287 12.83 -17.01 4.11
N ASP A 288 13.51 -18.14 3.95
CA ASP A 288 13.63 -18.86 2.68
C ASP A 288 12.25 -19.26 2.15
N LEU A 289 11.30 -19.66 3.03
CA LEU A 289 9.92 -19.94 2.67
C LEU A 289 9.21 -18.68 2.13
N MET A 290 9.42 -17.53 2.75
CA MET A 290 8.84 -16.25 2.27
C MET A 290 9.41 -15.90 0.89
N VAL A 291 10.73 -15.95 0.72
CA VAL A 291 11.42 -15.72 -0.56
C VAL A 291 10.93 -16.68 -1.64
N TYR A 292 10.85 -17.98 -1.32
CA TYR A 292 10.35 -19.01 -2.24
C TYR A 292 8.92 -18.71 -2.70
N GLY A 293 8.06 -18.26 -1.79
CA GLY A 293 6.70 -17.82 -2.12
C GLY A 293 6.69 -16.64 -3.09
N VAL A 294 7.55 -15.62 -2.87
CA VAL A 294 7.68 -14.47 -3.78
C VAL A 294 8.14 -14.91 -5.17
N VAL A 295 9.19 -15.72 -5.23
CA VAL A 295 9.75 -16.26 -6.49
C VAL A 295 8.70 -17.04 -7.28
N LYS A 296 7.93 -17.92 -6.61
CA LYS A 296 6.82 -18.65 -7.26
C LYS A 296 5.78 -17.72 -7.84
N ASN A 297 5.40 -16.67 -7.10
CA ASN A 297 4.40 -15.70 -7.58
C ASN A 297 4.94 -14.85 -8.74
N ILE A 298 6.22 -14.48 -8.75
CA ILE A 298 6.87 -13.84 -9.91
C ILE A 298 6.76 -14.77 -11.13
N GLY A 299 7.04 -16.07 -10.99
CA GLY A 299 6.89 -17.05 -12.06
C GLY A 299 5.45 -17.19 -12.56
N GLN A 300 4.46 -17.15 -11.67
CA GLN A 300 3.04 -17.13 -12.05
C GLN A 300 2.71 -15.87 -12.87
N MET A 301 3.13 -14.69 -12.43
CA MET A 301 2.88 -13.43 -13.13
C MET A 301 3.63 -13.39 -14.48
N ALA A 302 4.78 -14.04 -14.58
CA ALA A 302 5.51 -14.18 -15.83
C ALA A 302 4.68 -14.96 -16.88
N THR A 303 3.97 -16.01 -16.47
CA THR A 303 3.09 -16.77 -17.37
C THR A 303 1.83 -16.00 -17.74
N VAL A 304 1.28 -15.20 -16.82
CA VAL A 304 0.15 -14.25 -17.11
C VAL A 304 0.54 -13.27 -18.21
N LEU A 305 1.77 -12.77 -18.19
CA LEU A 305 2.34 -11.90 -19.23
C LEU A 305 2.89 -12.67 -20.45
N ARG A 306 2.78 -14.00 -20.47
CA ARG A 306 3.25 -14.88 -21.56
C ARG A 306 4.75 -14.76 -21.85
N GLY A 307 5.54 -14.42 -20.84
CA GLY A 307 6.98 -14.18 -20.96
C GLY A 307 7.37 -12.84 -21.60
N ASP A 308 6.41 -12.02 -22.01
CA ASP A 308 6.66 -10.67 -22.52
C ASP A 308 6.78 -9.68 -21.34
N ILE A 309 8.00 -9.58 -20.79
CA ILE A 309 8.31 -8.88 -19.54
C ILE A 309 9.45 -7.89 -19.78
N ASP A 310 9.19 -6.60 -19.64
CA ASP A 310 10.22 -5.56 -19.73
C ASP A 310 11.13 -5.55 -18.48
N ALA A 311 10.55 -5.72 -17.28
CA ALA A 311 11.31 -5.83 -16.04
C ALA A 311 10.50 -6.44 -14.87
N ILE A 312 11.22 -6.91 -13.85
CA ILE A 312 10.71 -7.22 -12.52
C ILE A 312 11.12 -6.09 -11.58
N VAL A 313 10.17 -5.51 -10.87
CA VAL A 313 10.39 -4.38 -9.96
C VAL A 313 10.13 -4.82 -8.52
N LEU A 314 11.15 -4.74 -7.66
CA LEU A 314 11.04 -5.05 -6.23
C LEU A 314 10.89 -3.76 -5.44
N THR A 315 9.85 -3.68 -4.59
CA THR A 315 9.56 -2.49 -3.77
C THR A 315 9.02 -2.88 -2.39
N GLY A 316 8.68 -1.90 -1.56
CA GLY A 316 8.27 -2.11 -0.18
C GLY A 316 9.43 -2.13 0.80
N GLY A 317 9.13 -2.11 2.09
CA GLY A 317 10.14 -2.02 3.16
C GLY A 317 11.13 -3.18 3.18
N ILE A 318 10.70 -4.40 2.83
CA ILE A 318 11.55 -5.60 2.80
C ILE A 318 12.60 -5.52 1.67
N ALA A 319 12.35 -4.75 0.62
CA ALA A 319 13.31 -4.56 -0.47
C ALA A 319 14.59 -3.81 -0.06
N HIS A 320 14.67 -3.23 1.15
CA HIS A 320 15.93 -2.75 1.72
C HIS A 320 16.90 -3.88 2.12
N SER A 321 16.39 -5.09 2.33
CA SER A 321 17.22 -6.24 2.69
C SER A 321 17.93 -6.83 1.48
N LYS A 322 19.25 -6.63 1.40
CA LYS A 322 20.08 -7.25 0.37
C LYS A 322 20.06 -8.78 0.45
N TYR A 323 19.94 -9.33 1.66
CA TYR A 323 19.81 -10.77 1.86
C TYR A 323 18.61 -11.34 1.07
N ILE A 324 17.45 -10.70 1.20
CA ILE A 324 16.22 -11.14 0.54
C ILE A 324 16.23 -10.79 -0.96
N THR A 325 16.61 -9.56 -1.33
CA THR A 325 16.59 -9.15 -2.74
C THR A 325 17.58 -9.93 -3.59
N ASN A 326 18.77 -10.24 -3.08
CA ASN A 326 19.73 -11.07 -3.80
C ASN A 326 19.19 -12.48 -4.04
N ALA A 327 18.55 -13.11 -3.06
CA ALA A 327 17.96 -14.44 -3.22
C ALA A 327 16.84 -14.45 -4.27
N ILE A 328 16.03 -13.38 -4.35
CA ILE A 328 15.03 -13.21 -5.41
C ILE A 328 15.69 -13.00 -6.77
N ILE A 329 16.72 -12.13 -6.84
CA ILE A 329 17.46 -11.88 -8.08
C ILE A 329 18.07 -13.17 -8.64
N ASP A 330 18.77 -13.92 -7.81
CA ASP A 330 19.41 -15.18 -8.23
C ASP A 330 18.37 -16.19 -8.77
N SER A 331 17.17 -16.17 -8.21
CA SER A 331 16.08 -17.06 -8.61
C SER A 331 15.30 -16.60 -9.84
N CYS A 332 15.26 -15.30 -10.14
CA CYS A 332 14.33 -14.74 -11.14
C CYS A 332 15.02 -14.00 -12.30
N ARG A 333 16.32 -13.71 -12.25
CA ARG A 333 17.06 -12.93 -13.27
C ARG A 333 17.01 -13.51 -14.67
N PHE A 334 16.67 -14.78 -14.81
CA PHE A 334 16.51 -15.43 -16.11
C PHE A 334 15.20 -15.02 -16.82
N LEU A 335 14.23 -14.46 -16.10
CA LEU A 335 12.93 -14.05 -16.66
C LEU A 335 13.00 -12.66 -17.31
N ALA A 336 13.62 -11.68 -16.63
CA ALA A 336 13.75 -10.30 -17.09
C ALA A 336 14.77 -9.53 -16.21
N PRO A 337 15.22 -8.33 -16.62
CA PRO A 337 15.97 -7.42 -15.75
C PRO A 337 15.21 -7.12 -14.45
N ILE A 338 15.95 -6.97 -13.34
CA ILE A 338 15.35 -6.70 -12.03
C ILE A 338 15.81 -5.31 -11.56
N ALA A 339 14.84 -4.47 -11.20
CA ALA A 339 15.06 -3.15 -10.60
C ALA A 339 14.57 -3.15 -9.15
N ILE A 340 15.27 -2.43 -8.27
CA ILE A 340 14.92 -2.31 -6.85
C ILE A 340 14.62 -0.86 -6.51
N TYR A 341 13.40 -0.63 -6.03
CA TYR A 341 12.91 0.64 -5.50
C TYR A 341 12.45 0.41 -4.06
N ALA A 342 13.43 0.28 -3.16
CA ALA A 342 13.16 -0.08 -1.77
C ALA A 342 12.40 1.02 -1.02
N GLY A 343 11.45 0.61 -0.18
CA GLY A 343 10.63 1.48 0.65
C GLY A 343 9.22 1.69 0.13
N GLU A 344 8.45 2.39 0.94
CA GLU A 344 7.06 2.76 0.67
C GLU A 344 6.95 4.27 0.84
N ASN A 345 6.93 5.01 -0.26
CA ASN A 345 6.71 6.44 -0.21
C ASN A 345 5.27 6.79 -0.61
N GLU A 346 4.30 6.33 0.21
CA GLU A 346 2.88 6.51 -0.08
C GLU A 346 2.49 8.00 -0.11
N LEU A 347 3.07 8.85 0.75
CA LEU A 347 2.80 10.29 0.75
C LEU A 347 3.31 10.94 -0.55
N GLN A 348 4.49 10.56 -1.00
CA GLN A 348 5.02 11.03 -2.29
C GLN A 348 4.16 10.52 -3.45
N ALA A 349 3.75 9.25 -3.43
CA ALA A 349 2.89 8.70 -4.46
C ALA A 349 1.56 9.45 -4.55
N LEU A 350 0.95 9.79 -3.42
CA LEU A 350 -0.26 10.62 -3.36
C LEU A 350 0.00 12.01 -3.94
N ALA A 351 1.03 12.70 -3.45
CA ALA A 351 1.36 14.05 -3.89
C ALA A 351 1.67 14.11 -5.40
N MET A 352 2.41 13.13 -5.93
CA MET A 352 2.71 13.09 -7.37
C MET A 352 1.46 12.80 -8.22
N ASN A 353 0.50 12.01 -7.74
CA ASN A 353 -0.79 11.85 -8.42
C ASN A 353 -1.61 13.15 -8.42
N ALA A 354 -1.62 13.90 -7.30
CA ALA A 354 -2.24 15.22 -7.24
C ALA A 354 -1.53 16.22 -8.16
N LEU A 355 -0.20 16.22 -8.20
CA LEU A 355 0.59 17.11 -9.06
C LEU A 355 0.31 16.84 -10.55
N ARG A 356 0.24 15.57 -10.97
CA ARG A 356 -0.14 15.20 -12.34
C ARG A 356 -1.53 15.72 -12.71
N LEU A 357 -2.49 15.64 -11.78
CA LEU A 357 -3.82 16.18 -11.98
C LEU A 357 -3.78 17.72 -12.13
N LEU A 358 -3.08 18.42 -11.24
CA LEU A 358 -2.96 19.89 -11.27
C LEU A 358 -2.23 20.40 -12.50
N ASN A 359 -1.29 19.61 -13.05
CA ASN A 359 -0.60 19.89 -14.31
C ASN A 359 -1.45 19.56 -15.57
N GLY A 360 -2.61 18.92 -15.41
CA GLY A 360 -3.43 18.49 -16.55
C GLY A 360 -2.90 17.24 -17.28
N GLU A 361 -1.98 16.50 -16.68
CA GLU A 361 -1.45 15.23 -17.22
C GLU A 361 -2.42 14.06 -17.07
N THR A 362 -3.41 14.20 -16.21
CA THR A 362 -4.49 13.24 -15.98
C THR A 362 -5.75 13.99 -15.55
N GLU A 363 -6.89 13.33 -15.68
CA GLU A 363 -8.18 13.87 -15.24
C GLU A 363 -8.67 13.17 -13.98
N ALA A 364 -9.40 13.90 -13.14
CA ALA A 364 -10.07 13.31 -11.99
C ALA A 364 -11.30 12.51 -12.45
N LYS A 365 -11.40 11.28 -11.95
CA LYS A 365 -12.58 10.44 -12.15
C LYS A 365 -13.66 10.79 -11.12
N THR A 366 -14.91 10.52 -11.48
CA THR A 366 -16.05 10.60 -10.59
C THR A 366 -16.31 9.23 -9.96
N TYR A 367 -16.63 9.24 -8.65
CA TYR A 367 -16.97 8.03 -7.88
C TYR A 367 -18.41 7.61 -8.09
#